data_22804fa179665e48a126ffa5b880e3c9
#
_entry.id   22804fa179665e48a126ffa5b880e3c9
#
_cell.length_a   1.000
_cell.length_b   1.000
_cell.length_c   1.000
_cell.angle_alpha   90.00
_cell.angle_beta   90.00
_cell.angle_gamma   90.00
#
_symmetry.space_group_name_H-M   'P 1'
#
loop_
_entity.id
_entity.type
_entity.pdbx_description
1 polymer ?
#
loop_
_entity_poly.entity_id
_entity_poly.type
_entity_poly.pdbx_seq_one_letter_code
_entity_poly.pdbx_strand_id
1 'polypeptide(L)'
;MIDEKRIADFFAELVSIDSPSLEEREMADTLKAKFAEIGVNFTEDHTQEQTGSNAGNLFARIPGSIDGAPVLFAAHMDTVEPAKGKKAVFHDDGTVTSDGTTVLGADDLAGVTAIYEAVRHITCL
;
A
#
# COMPACT_ATOMS: atom_id res chain seq x y z
N MET A 1 16.44 -8.97 -7.06
CA MET A 1 17.09 -7.64 -7.10
C MET A 1 16.01 -6.56 -6.93
N ILE A 2 16.29 -5.53 -6.18
CA ILE A 2 15.40 -4.38 -6.02
C ILE A 2 15.39 -3.61 -7.34
N ASP A 3 14.20 -3.24 -7.79
CA ASP A 3 13.98 -2.51 -9.04
C ASP A 3 13.33 -1.17 -8.71
N GLU A 4 14.12 -0.11 -8.76
CA GLU A 4 13.69 1.24 -8.40
C GLU A 4 12.53 1.75 -9.28
N LYS A 5 12.55 1.38 -10.57
CA LYS A 5 11.46 1.77 -11.48
C LYS A 5 10.14 1.12 -11.07
N ARG A 6 10.17 -0.17 -10.76
CA ARG A 6 8.96 -0.89 -10.31
C ARG A 6 8.42 -0.30 -9.00
N ILE A 7 9.30 0.04 -8.06
CA ILE A 7 8.92 0.68 -6.79
C ILE A 7 8.25 2.03 -7.07
N ALA A 8 8.86 2.86 -7.91
CA ALA A 8 8.34 4.17 -8.28
C ALA A 8 6.98 4.07 -8.99
N ASP A 9 6.85 3.15 -9.95
CA ASP A 9 5.61 2.92 -10.68
C ASP A 9 4.49 2.44 -9.75
N PHE A 10 4.78 1.52 -8.84
CA PHE A 10 3.79 1.03 -7.88
C PHE A 10 3.38 2.11 -6.87
N PHE A 11 4.34 2.87 -6.36
CA PHE A 11 4.04 4.01 -5.49
C PHE A 11 3.13 5.04 -6.19
N ALA A 12 3.46 5.40 -7.43
CA ALA A 12 2.64 6.33 -8.22
C ALA A 12 1.23 5.79 -8.49
N GLU A 13 1.08 4.50 -8.74
CA GLU A 13 -0.22 3.83 -8.88
C GLU A 13 -1.05 3.97 -7.60
N LEU A 14 -0.46 3.66 -6.44
CA LEU A 14 -1.16 3.78 -5.16
C LEU A 14 -1.54 5.23 -4.84
N VAL A 15 -0.64 6.18 -5.10
CA VAL A 15 -0.94 7.62 -4.92
C VAL A 15 -2.15 8.05 -5.74
N SER A 16 -2.31 7.54 -6.96
CA SER A 16 -3.42 7.90 -7.85
C SER A 16 -4.79 7.42 -7.38
N ILE A 17 -4.85 6.53 -6.40
CA ILE A 17 -6.10 6.02 -5.84
C ILE A 17 -6.57 6.96 -4.72
N ASP A 18 -7.81 7.42 -4.82
CA ASP A 18 -8.43 8.19 -3.75
C ASP A 18 -8.69 7.28 -2.54
N SER A 19 -8.08 7.58 -1.41
CA SER A 19 -8.22 6.80 -0.18
C SER A 19 -8.24 7.68 1.06
N PRO A 20 -9.12 8.69 1.12
CA PRO A 20 -9.27 9.43 2.37
C PRO A 20 -9.75 8.51 3.49
N SER A 21 -9.46 8.87 4.74
CA SER A 21 -9.88 8.08 5.90
C SER A 21 -11.38 7.78 5.85
N LEU A 22 -11.74 6.53 6.11
CA LEU A 22 -13.07 5.93 6.03
C LEU A 22 -13.60 5.64 4.61
N GLU A 23 -12.86 5.97 3.55
CA GLU A 23 -13.20 5.68 2.15
C GLU A 23 -12.11 4.84 1.45
N GLU A 24 -11.59 3.80 2.14
CA GLU A 24 -10.45 3.01 1.68
C GLU A 24 -10.81 1.84 0.75
N ARG A 25 -12.07 1.69 0.34
CA ARG A 25 -12.55 0.52 -0.42
C ARG A 25 -11.75 0.25 -1.69
N GLU A 26 -11.55 1.27 -2.51
CA GLU A 26 -10.81 1.12 -3.77
C GLU A 26 -9.34 0.74 -3.53
N MET A 27 -8.71 1.36 -2.55
CA MET A 27 -7.34 1.02 -2.15
C MET A 27 -7.25 -0.42 -1.67
N ALA A 28 -8.16 -0.85 -0.80
CA ALA A 28 -8.18 -2.22 -0.28
C ALA A 28 -8.34 -3.26 -1.39
N ASP A 29 -9.25 -3.03 -2.33
CA ASP A 29 -9.47 -3.94 -3.47
C ASP A 29 -8.27 -3.97 -4.41
N THR A 30 -7.62 -2.83 -4.65
CA THR A 30 -6.39 -2.75 -5.44
C THR A 30 -5.26 -3.52 -4.78
N LEU A 31 -5.04 -3.33 -3.47
CA LEU A 31 -4.00 -4.05 -2.74
C LEU A 31 -4.24 -5.56 -2.72
N LYS A 32 -5.48 -6.01 -2.55
CA LYS A 32 -5.83 -7.44 -2.66
C LYS A 32 -5.42 -8.00 -4.03
N ALA A 33 -5.75 -7.31 -5.11
CA ALA A 33 -5.40 -7.74 -6.46
C ALA A 33 -3.89 -7.77 -6.69
N LYS A 34 -3.18 -6.71 -6.30
CA LYS A 34 -1.72 -6.60 -6.47
C LYS A 34 -0.95 -7.66 -5.68
N PHE A 35 -1.33 -7.89 -4.44
CA PHE A 35 -0.68 -8.93 -3.63
C PHE A 35 -1.02 -10.34 -4.10
N ALA A 36 -2.21 -10.57 -4.65
CA ALA A 36 -2.56 -11.84 -5.27
C ALA A 36 -1.66 -12.17 -6.48
N GLU A 37 -1.23 -11.18 -7.25
CA GLU A 37 -0.29 -11.36 -8.38
C GLU A 37 1.07 -11.94 -7.94
N ILE A 38 1.46 -11.70 -6.69
CA ILE A 38 2.69 -12.26 -6.10
C ILE A 38 2.44 -13.42 -5.13
N GLY A 39 1.26 -14.04 -5.22
CA GLY A 39 0.91 -15.24 -4.46
C GLY A 39 0.46 -14.99 -3.03
N VAL A 40 0.13 -13.77 -2.65
CA VAL A 40 -0.32 -13.40 -1.31
C VAL A 40 -1.80 -13.03 -1.34
N ASN A 41 -2.61 -13.80 -0.62
CA ASN A 41 -4.05 -13.54 -0.53
C ASN A 41 -4.39 -12.92 0.83
N PHE A 42 -4.96 -11.72 0.80
CA PHE A 42 -5.42 -11.04 2.01
C PHE A 42 -6.77 -11.57 2.47
N THR A 43 -6.91 -11.67 3.80
CA THR A 43 -8.21 -11.72 4.48
C THR A 43 -8.55 -10.31 4.94
N GLU A 44 -9.78 -9.87 4.72
CA GLU A 44 -10.29 -8.59 5.23
C GLU A 44 -11.16 -8.86 6.45
N ASP A 45 -10.94 -8.12 7.54
CA ASP A 45 -11.78 -8.21 8.73
C ASP A 45 -13.06 -7.36 8.60
N HIS A 46 -13.82 -7.28 9.68
CA HIS A 46 -15.08 -6.54 9.74
C HIS A 46 -15.01 -5.28 10.62
N THR A 47 -13.83 -4.69 10.78
CA THR A 47 -13.66 -3.48 11.60
C THR A 47 -14.45 -2.27 11.06
N GLN A 48 -14.76 -2.26 9.76
CA GLN A 48 -15.61 -1.22 9.17
C GLN A 48 -16.98 -1.09 9.85
N GLU A 49 -17.50 -2.17 10.44
CA GLU A 49 -18.77 -2.15 11.19
C GLU A 49 -18.68 -1.29 12.45
N GLN A 50 -17.49 -1.10 13.00
CA GLN A 50 -17.22 -0.31 14.20
C GLN A 50 -16.70 1.10 13.86
N THR A 51 -15.91 1.23 12.81
CA THR A 51 -15.25 2.49 12.43
C THR A 51 -16.11 3.37 11.53
N GLY A 52 -17.07 2.79 10.82
CA GLY A 52 -17.84 3.50 9.80
C GLY A 52 -17.09 3.64 8.47
N SER A 53 -15.93 3.01 8.33
CA SER A 53 -15.22 2.91 7.05
C SER A 53 -16.00 2.04 6.04
N ASN A 54 -15.65 2.14 4.77
CA ASN A 54 -16.17 1.24 3.73
C ASN A 54 -15.26 0.03 3.48
N ALA A 55 -14.16 -0.12 4.23
CA ALA A 55 -13.26 -1.26 4.18
C ALA A 55 -12.77 -1.66 5.58
N GLY A 56 -12.49 -2.95 5.76
CA GLY A 56 -11.83 -3.50 6.94
C GLY A 56 -10.31 -3.47 6.83
N ASN A 57 -9.62 -4.02 7.83
CA ASN A 57 -8.18 -4.22 7.78
C ASN A 57 -7.84 -5.45 6.91
N LEU A 58 -6.73 -5.39 6.22
CA LEU A 58 -6.21 -6.49 5.41
C LEU A 58 -5.12 -7.24 6.17
N PHE A 59 -5.22 -8.57 6.21
CA PHE A 59 -4.26 -9.47 6.84
C PHE A 59 -3.78 -10.52 5.86
N ALA A 60 -2.49 -10.80 5.86
CA ALA A 60 -1.93 -11.97 5.21
C ALA A 60 -0.88 -12.61 6.12
N ARG A 61 -0.77 -13.93 6.03
CA ARG A 61 0.29 -14.70 6.67
C ARG A 61 1.09 -15.44 5.61
N ILE A 62 2.38 -15.18 5.58
CA ILE A 62 3.31 -15.84 4.68
C ILE A 62 4.12 -16.83 5.53
N PRO A 63 4.04 -18.14 5.23
CA PRO A 63 4.82 -19.13 5.95
C PRO A 63 6.32 -18.89 5.76
N GLY A 64 7.08 -18.94 6.86
CA GLY A 64 8.53 -18.89 6.82
C GLY A 64 9.15 -20.25 6.48
N SER A 65 10.39 -20.25 6.05
CA SER A 65 11.19 -21.45 5.78
C SER A 65 12.11 -21.86 6.94
N ILE A 66 12.18 -21.05 7.98
CA ILE A 66 13.00 -21.30 9.17
C ILE A 66 12.15 -21.18 10.43
N ASP A 67 12.56 -21.90 11.48
CA ASP A 67 11.96 -21.75 12.80
C ASP A 67 12.36 -20.42 13.42
N GLY A 68 11.39 -19.73 14.01
CA GLY A 68 11.63 -18.44 14.65
C GLY A 68 10.33 -17.69 14.94
N ALA A 69 10.48 -16.56 15.62
CA ALA A 69 9.36 -15.66 15.83
C ALA A 69 8.94 -15.01 14.50
N PRO A 70 7.63 -14.85 14.27
CA PRO A 70 7.16 -14.15 13.07
C PRO A 70 7.56 -12.67 13.10
N VAL A 71 7.84 -12.12 11.92
CA VAL A 71 8.02 -10.67 11.72
C VAL A 71 6.70 -10.09 11.23
N LEU A 72 6.25 -9.02 11.89
CA LEU A 72 5.04 -8.29 11.48
C LEU A 72 5.44 -7.02 10.73
N PHE A 73 4.89 -6.85 9.53
CA PHE A 73 4.91 -5.60 8.80
C PHE A 73 3.52 -4.97 8.86
N ALA A 74 3.44 -3.68 9.09
CA ALA A 74 2.19 -2.94 9.13
C ALA A 74 2.33 -1.57 8.48
N ALA A 75 1.30 -1.15 7.77
CA ALA A 75 1.13 0.18 7.19
C ALA A 75 -0.35 0.48 7.08
N HIS A 76 -0.73 1.76 7.01
CA HIS A 76 -2.13 2.11 6.79
C HIS A 76 -2.40 2.47 5.31
N MET A 77 -3.67 2.30 4.90
CA MET A 77 -4.11 2.50 3.51
C MET A 77 -4.66 3.89 3.25
N ASP A 78 -5.16 4.54 4.30
CA ASP A 78 -5.78 5.86 4.18
C ASP A 78 -4.73 6.97 4.11
N THR A 79 -5.15 8.08 3.55
CA THR A 79 -4.37 9.32 3.52
C THR A 79 -5.21 10.48 4.02
N VAL A 80 -4.55 11.47 4.66
CA VAL A 80 -5.22 12.68 5.15
C VAL A 80 -5.70 13.56 4.01
N GLU A 81 -6.70 14.38 4.27
CA GLU A 81 -7.22 15.33 3.31
C GLU A 81 -6.27 16.56 3.12
N PRO A 82 -6.23 17.19 1.93
CA PRO A 82 -6.98 16.87 0.72
C PRO A 82 -6.36 15.68 -0.03
N ALA A 83 -7.14 14.63 -0.29
CA ALA A 83 -6.67 13.34 -0.76
C ALA A 83 -7.26 12.87 -2.10
N LYS A 84 -8.15 13.66 -2.71
CA LYS A 84 -8.79 13.29 -3.98
C LYS A 84 -8.05 13.88 -5.17
N GLY A 85 -7.76 13.05 -6.16
CA GLY A 85 -7.00 13.44 -7.34
C GLY A 85 -5.50 13.59 -7.09
N LYS A 86 -4.94 12.83 -6.12
CA LYS A 86 -3.50 12.83 -5.84
C LYS A 86 -2.69 12.44 -7.08
N LYS A 87 -1.54 13.07 -7.24
CA LYS A 87 -0.54 12.75 -8.27
C LYS A 87 0.85 12.78 -7.69
N ALA A 88 1.64 11.74 -8.00
CA ALA A 88 3.06 11.72 -7.70
C ALA A 88 3.82 12.44 -8.82
N VAL A 89 4.60 13.44 -8.45
CA VAL A 89 5.48 14.19 -9.36
C VAL A 89 6.92 13.83 -9.04
N PHE A 90 7.59 13.19 -9.99
CA PHE A 90 8.99 12.77 -9.86
C PHE A 90 9.91 13.86 -10.38
N HIS A 91 10.91 14.22 -9.58
CA HIS A 91 11.90 15.23 -9.92
C HIS A 91 13.25 14.60 -10.28
N ASP A 92 14.05 15.33 -11.04
CA ASP A 92 15.36 14.84 -11.52
C ASP A 92 16.36 14.56 -10.39
N ASP A 93 16.18 15.19 -9.21
CA ASP A 93 17.00 14.96 -8.02
C ASP A 93 16.60 13.70 -7.22
N GLY A 94 15.59 12.97 -7.69
CA GLY A 94 15.06 11.78 -7.03
C GLY A 94 13.98 12.03 -5.98
N THR A 95 13.59 13.29 -5.75
CA THR A 95 12.47 13.59 -4.87
C THR A 95 11.13 13.34 -5.56
N VAL A 96 10.11 13.03 -4.76
CA VAL A 96 8.73 12.87 -5.20
C VAL A 96 7.84 13.79 -4.39
N THR A 97 7.04 14.59 -5.06
CA THR A 97 6.10 15.52 -4.41
C THR A 97 4.69 15.34 -4.96
N SER A 98 3.71 15.96 -4.30
CA SER A 98 2.40 16.17 -4.92
C SER A 98 2.49 17.24 -6.02
N ASP A 99 1.38 17.45 -6.74
CA ASP A 99 1.26 18.58 -7.68
C ASP A 99 0.92 19.92 -7.01
N GLY A 100 0.85 19.94 -5.67
CA GLY A 100 0.51 21.11 -4.87
C GLY A 100 -0.98 21.32 -4.60
N THR A 101 -1.87 20.51 -5.22
CA THR A 101 -3.33 20.59 -5.01
C THR A 101 -3.84 19.65 -3.91
N THR A 102 -3.08 18.61 -3.61
CA THR A 102 -3.37 17.59 -2.60
C THR A 102 -2.14 17.25 -1.78
N VAL A 103 -2.31 16.41 -0.77
CA VAL A 103 -1.18 15.69 -0.17
C VAL A 103 -0.60 14.72 -1.19
N LEU A 104 0.65 14.30 -1.01
CA LEU A 104 1.24 13.19 -1.78
C LEU A 104 0.67 11.83 -1.33
N GLY A 105 0.44 11.68 -0.03
CA GLY A 105 -0.02 10.42 0.56
C GLY A 105 1.13 9.44 0.85
N ALA A 106 2.38 9.89 0.89
CA ALA A 106 3.51 9.04 1.23
C ALA A 106 3.42 8.44 2.63
N ASP A 107 2.71 9.08 3.51
CA ASP A 107 2.31 8.57 4.83
C ASP A 107 0.89 7.96 4.71
N ASP A 108 0.71 6.66 4.55
CA ASP A 108 1.81 5.67 4.61
C ASP A 108 1.89 4.78 3.34
N LEU A 109 1.57 5.32 2.16
CA LEU A 109 1.68 4.57 0.89
C LEU A 109 3.13 4.20 0.55
N ALA A 110 4.10 4.94 1.08
CA ALA A 110 5.51 4.55 0.98
C ALA A 110 5.79 3.27 1.79
N GLY A 111 5.21 3.15 2.98
CA GLY A 111 5.27 1.93 3.80
C GLY A 111 4.60 0.74 3.11
N VAL A 112 3.42 0.95 2.55
CA VAL A 112 2.71 -0.08 1.76
C VAL A 112 3.57 -0.55 0.57
N THR A 113 4.19 0.39 -0.14
CA THR A 113 5.08 0.08 -1.28
C THR A 113 6.29 -0.72 -0.83
N ALA A 114 6.91 -0.35 0.28
CA ALA A 114 8.06 -1.06 0.84
C ALA A 114 7.70 -2.49 1.26
N ILE A 115 6.54 -2.68 1.89
CA ILE A 115 6.04 -4.01 2.27
C ILE A 115 5.80 -4.86 1.02
N TYR A 116 5.15 -4.30 -0.01
CA TYR A 116 4.90 -5.02 -1.26
C TYR A 116 6.20 -5.51 -1.90
N GLU A 117 7.20 -4.64 -2.03
CA GLU A 117 8.49 -5.00 -2.62
C GLU A 117 9.24 -6.05 -1.78
N ALA A 118 9.24 -5.92 -0.45
CA ALA A 118 9.85 -6.90 0.44
C ALA A 118 9.18 -8.27 0.33
N VAL A 119 7.85 -8.30 0.35
CA VAL A 119 7.07 -9.53 0.23
C VAL A 119 7.27 -10.17 -1.14
N ARG A 120 7.25 -9.37 -2.21
CA ARG A 120 7.51 -9.84 -3.57
C ARG A 120 8.89 -10.50 -3.67
N HIS A 121 9.90 -9.91 -3.05
CA HIS A 121 11.26 -10.47 -3.04
C HIS A 121 11.32 -11.84 -2.33
N ILE A 122 10.53 -12.03 -1.29
CA ILE A 122 10.47 -13.29 -0.54
C ILE A 122 9.66 -14.35 -1.29
N THR A 123 8.56 -13.99 -1.94
CA THR A 123 7.62 -14.94 -2.55
C THR A 123 7.97 -15.31 -3.99
N CYS A 124 8.73 -14.48 -4.69
CA CYS A 124 9.12 -14.70 -6.09
C CYS A 124 10.58 -15.18 -6.26
N LEU A 125 11.15 -15.81 -5.23
CA LEU A 125 12.47 -16.45 -5.31
C LEU A 125 12.41 -17.81 -5.96
#